data_9b15357c954017d203f601b284b1cf1e
#
_entry.id   9b15357c954017d203f601b284b1cf1e
#
_cell.length_a   1.000
_cell.length_b   1.000
_cell.length_c   1.000
_cell.angle_alpha   90.00
_cell.angle_beta   90.00
_cell.angle_gamma   90.00
#
_symmetry.space_group_name_H-M   'P 1'
#
loop_
_entity.id
_entity.type
_entity.pdbx_description
1 polymer ?
#
loop_
_entity_poly.entity_id
_entity_poly.type
_entity_poly.pdbx_seq_one_letter_code
_entity_poly.pdbx_strand_id
1 'polypeptide(L)'
;MLSGIDYLIVIAYLVGIMVLGLYFARFVRSADDFFLCGKSLPFWAVGMSIVATDISAMDFVGVAGQSYRFGMAVGSFDWLGSMPAMLLAAFIFIPYFWKAGLYTIPEYLGRRYNDYVRAVASLTWIIFFALDLGVLFWATAVMFEPLMGWKPWFSIIVTALVVGLYTFYGGLTAVVMTDVVQMILMFVGGAAVLVVGLYHAGGWGGLTDKITAMGEAYQNHFKLILPADTKTPFPWTGILFGLTLVMSNAYMIGNQAIVQRCLATKSVWHAKASMLCGAFFKMFIPVLVMFPGLIAVAQFPGLEDGDQAFPTLVKNLLPPGLRGLLFAGFLAALMSTIDSILNSTATLWTKDVYQRFVKKNASDRHYLMVGQVATVVLLIFGVITSPLSDRFRGLYVAIQTFLSFFQGPVFSVLLLGMFWPRATQWGGLVGLVGGICTSALLYVFKDHLFTIQDPFLYVSWWSFVAGASLNVATSLVTRRHPEERLAGLVCRLPRDLRGVSEVPTC
;
A
#
# COMPACT_ATOMS: atom_id res chain seq x y z
N MET A 1 15.54 -26.62 0.37
CA MET A 1 14.40 -26.87 -0.51
C MET A 1 13.20 -27.26 0.32
N LEU A 2 11.98 -27.00 -0.16
CA LEU A 2 10.75 -27.41 0.48
C LEU A 2 10.64 -28.94 0.53
N SER A 3 10.09 -29.48 1.62
CA SER A 3 9.81 -30.90 1.81
C SER A 3 8.41 -31.26 1.31
N GLY A 4 8.06 -32.56 1.25
CA GLY A 4 6.74 -33.00 0.84
C GLY A 4 5.60 -32.45 1.72
N ILE A 5 5.84 -32.29 3.05
CA ILE A 5 4.86 -31.71 3.96
C ILE A 5 4.68 -30.21 3.71
N ASP A 6 5.75 -29.48 3.32
CA ASP A 6 5.66 -28.06 2.98
C ASP A 6 4.79 -27.87 1.74
N TYR A 7 4.99 -28.69 0.70
CA TYR A 7 4.15 -28.67 -0.50
C TYR A 7 2.68 -28.97 -0.17
N LEU A 8 2.42 -29.96 0.69
CA LEU A 8 1.07 -30.29 1.09
C LEU A 8 0.35 -29.11 1.76
N ILE A 9 1.04 -28.40 2.67
CA ILE A 9 0.48 -27.22 3.36
C ILE A 9 0.19 -26.11 2.34
N VAL A 10 1.12 -25.84 1.43
CA VAL A 10 0.95 -24.80 0.39
C VAL A 10 -0.22 -25.13 -0.54
N ILE A 11 -0.32 -26.38 -1.00
CA ILE A 11 -1.42 -26.83 -1.88
C ILE A 11 -2.75 -26.75 -1.13
N ALA A 12 -2.80 -27.20 0.13
CA ALA A 12 -4.01 -27.11 0.96
C ALA A 12 -4.47 -25.64 1.13
N TYR A 13 -3.53 -24.72 1.35
CA TYR A 13 -3.82 -23.28 1.39
C TYR A 13 -4.37 -22.78 0.05
N LEU A 14 -3.69 -23.04 -1.06
CA LEU A 14 -4.12 -22.56 -2.38
C LEU A 14 -5.51 -23.10 -2.76
N VAL A 15 -5.77 -24.37 -2.53
CA VAL A 15 -7.10 -24.97 -2.78
C VAL A 15 -8.14 -24.34 -1.85
N GLY A 16 -7.84 -24.19 -0.56
CA GLY A 16 -8.74 -23.60 0.43
C GLY A 16 -9.13 -22.16 0.08
N ILE A 17 -8.16 -21.34 -0.30
CA ILE A 17 -8.41 -19.93 -0.65
C ILE A 17 -9.20 -19.81 -1.97
N MET A 18 -8.92 -20.66 -2.95
CA MET A 18 -9.70 -20.72 -4.20
C MET A 18 -11.15 -21.10 -3.95
N VAL A 19 -11.40 -22.14 -3.13
CA VAL A 19 -12.76 -22.56 -2.76
C VAL A 19 -13.49 -21.44 -2.03
N LEU A 20 -12.82 -20.76 -1.09
CA LEU A 20 -13.37 -19.64 -0.34
C LEU A 20 -13.70 -18.46 -1.27
N GLY A 21 -12.79 -18.09 -2.15
CA GLY A 21 -12.99 -17.02 -3.12
C GLY A 21 -14.18 -17.29 -4.06
N LEU A 22 -14.27 -18.50 -4.61
CA LEU A 22 -15.39 -18.92 -5.46
C LEU A 22 -16.72 -18.97 -4.69
N TYR A 23 -16.68 -19.38 -3.42
CA TYR A 23 -17.87 -19.37 -2.56
C TYR A 23 -18.44 -17.95 -2.40
N PHE A 24 -17.58 -16.95 -2.20
CA PHE A 24 -18.02 -15.56 -2.06
C PHE A 24 -18.32 -14.87 -3.41
N ALA A 25 -17.68 -15.28 -4.49
CA ALA A 25 -17.94 -14.76 -5.84
C ALA A 25 -19.41 -14.94 -6.27
N ARG A 26 -20.10 -15.99 -5.79
CA ARG A 26 -21.53 -16.23 -6.07
C ARG A 26 -22.48 -15.15 -5.57
N PHE A 27 -22.06 -14.30 -4.64
CA PHE A 27 -22.86 -13.21 -4.10
C PHE A 27 -22.75 -11.92 -4.92
N VAL A 28 -21.83 -11.85 -5.88
CA VAL A 28 -21.63 -10.71 -6.76
C VAL A 28 -22.63 -10.77 -7.90
N ARG A 29 -23.63 -9.87 -7.91
CA ARG A 29 -24.72 -9.84 -8.89
C ARG A 29 -24.78 -8.52 -9.67
N SER A 30 -24.22 -7.45 -9.14
CA SER A 30 -24.23 -6.11 -9.71
C SER A 30 -22.84 -5.48 -9.73
N ALA A 31 -22.68 -4.37 -10.46
CA ALA A 31 -21.45 -3.59 -10.41
C ALA A 31 -21.20 -3.02 -9.00
N ASP A 32 -22.25 -2.65 -8.27
CA ASP A 32 -22.15 -2.17 -6.89
C ASP A 32 -21.68 -3.27 -5.93
N ASP A 33 -22.14 -4.51 -6.12
CA ASP A 33 -21.63 -5.65 -5.35
C ASP A 33 -20.15 -5.91 -5.66
N PHE A 34 -19.79 -5.80 -6.93
CA PHE A 34 -18.41 -6.03 -7.36
C PHE A 34 -17.43 -5.00 -6.79
N PHE A 35 -17.79 -3.72 -6.82
CA PHE A 35 -16.88 -2.62 -6.42
C PHE A 35 -17.00 -2.22 -4.95
N LEU A 36 -18.21 -2.27 -4.33
CA LEU A 36 -18.48 -1.79 -2.96
C LEU A 36 -19.24 -2.79 -2.09
N CYS A 37 -19.36 -4.06 -2.47
CA CYS A 37 -20.00 -5.12 -1.68
C CYS A 37 -21.42 -4.74 -1.20
N GLY A 38 -22.16 -3.94 -1.95
CA GLY A 38 -23.46 -3.43 -1.53
C GLY A 38 -23.47 -2.71 -0.17
N LYS A 39 -22.32 -2.17 0.28
CA LYS A 39 -22.09 -1.57 1.61
C LYS A 39 -22.49 -2.50 2.77
N SER A 40 -22.09 -3.77 2.71
CA SER A 40 -22.53 -4.79 3.68
C SER A 40 -21.43 -5.25 4.65
N LEU A 41 -20.19 -4.80 4.49
CA LEU A 41 -19.03 -5.33 5.21
C LEU A 41 -18.97 -4.90 6.68
N PRO A 42 -18.62 -5.82 7.61
CA PRO A 42 -18.39 -5.51 9.01
C PRO A 42 -16.99 -4.93 9.23
N PHE A 43 -16.81 -4.12 10.28
CA PHE A 43 -15.56 -3.42 10.57
C PHE A 43 -14.34 -4.33 10.75
N TRP A 44 -14.51 -5.47 11.42
CA TRP A 44 -13.41 -6.40 11.69
C TRP A 44 -12.87 -7.04 10.41
N ALA A 45 -13.76 -7.46 9.49
CA ALA A 45 -13.33 -8.03 8.22
C ALA A 45 -12.60 -7.00 7.37
N VAL A 46 -13.10 -5.75 7.33
CA VAL A 46 -12.45 -4.66 6.60
C VAL A 46 -11.13 -4.26 7.27
N GLY A 47 -11.06 -4.20 8.60
CA GLY A 47 -9.82 -3.89 9.32
C GLY A 47 -8.72 -4.92 9.06
N MET A 48 -9.07 -6.22 9.11
CA MET A 48 -8.17 -7.30 8.78
C MET A 48 -7.75 -7.27 7.29
N SER A 49 -8.68 -7.00 6.40
CA SER A 49 -8.43 -6.88 4.96
C SER A 49 -7.53 -5.69 4.61
N ILE A 50 -7.69 -4.54 5.28
CA ILE A 50 -6.76 -3.40 5.14
C ILE A 50 -5.33 -3.83 5.46
N VAL A 51 -5.14 -4.51 6.58
CA VAL A 51 -3.82 -4.97 7.01
C VAL A 51 -3.26 -6.02 6.06
N ALA A 52 -4.08 -7.00 5.64
CA ALA A 52 -3.67 -8.02 4.67
C ALA A 52 -3.24 -7.42 3.33
N THR A 53 -3.93 -6.35 2.89
CA THR A 53 -3.60 -5.65 1.64
C THR A 53 -2.31 -4.83 1.75
N ASP A 54 -2.07 -4.26 2.92
CA ASP A 54 -0.95 -3.38 3.18
C ASP A 54 0.34 -4.15 3.48
N ILE A 55 0.22 -5.35 4.08
CA ILE A 55 1.35 -6.27 4.20
C ILE A 55 1.45 -7.09 2.93
N SER A 56 2.47 -6.85 2.17
CA SER A 56 2.73 -7.56 0.92
C SER A 56 3.89 -8.56 1.05
N ALA A 57 4.10 -9.34 0.01
CA ALA A 57 5.31 -10.15 -0.12
C ALA A 57 6.58 -9.30 -0.05
N MET A 58 6.50 -8.03 -0.49
CA MET A 58 7.59 -7.07 -0.39
C MET A 58 7.96 -6.77 1.07
N ASP A 59 6.99 -6.74 1.99
CA ASP A 59 7.29 -6.46 3.40
C ASP A 59 8.10 -7.58 4.03
N PHE A 60 7.77 -8.83 3.76
CA PHE A 60 8.55 -9.96 4.24
C PHE A 60 9.99 -10.00 3.70
N VAL A 61 10.18 -9.61 2.44
CA VAL A 61 11.49 -9.61 1.80
C VAL A 61 12.19 -8.26 1.96
N GLY A 62 11.55 -7.19 1.50
CA GLY A 62 12.15 -5.86 1.43
C GLY A 62 12.30 -5.17 2.77
N VAL A 63 11.29 -5.21 3.68
CA VAL A 63 11.42 -4.62 5.02
C VAL A 63 12.45 -5.39 5.85
N ALA A 64 12.45 -6.73 5.78
CA ALA A 64 13.50 -7.53 6.41
C ALA A 64 14.88 -7.21 5.82
N GLY A 65 14.98 -7.01 4.50
CA GLY A 65 16.20 -6.59 3.83
C GLY A 65 16.72 -5.22 4.27
N GLN A 66 15.82 -4.24 4.42
CA GLN A 66 16.18 -2.93 4.94
C GLN A 66 16.59 -2.99 6.42
N SER A 67 15.91 -3.84 7.20
CA SER A 67 16.29 -4.08 8.59
C SER A 67 17.64 -4.77 8.72
N TYR A 68 17.95 -5.69 7.80
CA TYR A 68 19.27 -6.30 7.70
C TYR A 68 20.37 -5.24 7.46
N ARG A 69 20.11 -4.26 6.58
CA ARG A 69 21.08 -3.22 6.23
C ARG A 69 21.16 -2.09 7.26
N PHE A 70 20.04 -1.65 7.80
CA PHE A 70 19.91 -0.38 8.56
C PHE A 70 19.26 -0.52 9.93
N GLY A 71 18.90 -1.74 10.32
CA GLY A 71 18.32 -2.02 11.64
C GLY A 71 16.86 -1.59 11.79
N MET A 72 16.49 -1.20 13.00
CA MET A 72 15.09 -0.92 13.40
C MET A 72 14.49 0.34 12.77
N ALA A 73 15.29 1.19 12.15
CA ALA A 73 14.82 2.46 11.59
C ALA A 73 13.70 2.30 10.55
N VAL A 74 13.66 1.18 9.82
CA VAL A 74 12.58 0.87 8.88
C VAL A 74 11.21 0.69 9.55
N GLY A 75 11.16 0.26 10.81
CA GLY A 75 9.93 0.14 11.61
C GLY A 75 9.20 1.46 11.85
N SER A 76 9.87 2.60 11.61
CA SER A 76 9.24 3.94 11.63
C SER A 76 8.05 4.04 10.67
N PHE A 77 8.06 3.29 9.56
CA PHE A 77 6.98 3.34 8.56
C PHE A 77 5.64 2.94 9.14
N ASP A 78 5.61 1.93 9.98
CA ASP A 78 4.37 1.50 10.61
C ASP A 78 4.08 2.29 11.89
N TRP A 79 5.05 2.38 12.79
CA TRP A 79 4.83 2.95 14.13
C TRP A 79 4.70 4.47 14.13
N LEU A 80 5.52 5.19 13.34
CA LEU A 80 5.49 6.65 13.27
C LEU A 80 4.73 7.18 12.04
N GLY A 81 4.56 6.36 11.01
CA GLY A 81 3.86 6.72 9.79
C GLY A 81 2.42 6.20 9.75
N SER A 82 2.24 4.92 9.45
CA SER A 82 0.93 4.33 9.12
C SER A 82 -0.07 4.40 10.27
N MET A 83 0.33 4.10 11.51
CA MET A 83 -0.60 4.14 12.65
C MET A 83 -1.19 5.54 12.90
N PRO A 84 -0.40 6.62 13.03
CA PRO A 84 -0.96 7.96 13.17
C PRO A 84 -1.83 8.38 11.99
N ALA A 85 -1.44 8.01 10.76
CA ALA A 85 -2.22 8.31 9.56
C ALA A 85 -3.57 7.57 9.56
N MET A 86 -3.62 6.32 10.01
CA MET A 86 -4.87 5.56 10.14
C MET A 86 -5.80 6.16 11.20
N LEU A 87 -5.26 6.66 12.32
CA LEU A 87 -6.05 7.38 13.31
C LEU A 87 -6.64 8.67 12.71
N LEU A 88 -5.83 9.46 12.01
CA LEU A 88 -6.29 10.66 11.33
C LEU A 88 -7.37 10.33 10.29
N ALA A 89 -7.15 9.28 9.48
CA ALA A 89 -8.12 8.79 8.51
C ALA A 89 -9.44 8.40 9.18
N ALA A 90 -9.40 7.63 10.28
CA ALA A 90 -10.57 7.14 11.00
C ALA A 90 -11.47 8.25 11.53
N PHE A 91 -10.87 9.34 12.06
CA PHE A 91 -11.66 10.38 12.71
C PHE A 91 -12.05 11.54 11.79
N ILE A 92 -11.27 11.82 10.74
CA ILE A 92 -11.50 12.99 9.88
C ILE A 92 -11.95 12.59 8.48
N PHE A 93 -11.16 11.81 7.74
CA PHE A 93 -11.34 11.62 6.30
C PHE A 93 -12.38 10.55 5.95
N ILE A 94 -12.29 9.37 6.52
CA ILE A 94 -13.17 8.23 6.20
C ILE A 94 -14.64 8.52 6.49
N PRO A 95 -15.01 9.10 7.67
CA PRO A 95 -16.41 9.48 7.92
C PRO A 95 -16.96 10.45 6.89
N TYR A 96 -16.13 11.39 6.47
CA TYR A 96 -16.47 12.37 5.46
C TYR A 96 -16.71 11.72 4.09
N PHE A 97 -15.78 10.90 3.62
CA PHE A 97 -15.88 10.19 2.33
C PHE A 97 -17.06 9.23 2.30
N TRP A 98 -17.30 8.49 3.39
CA TRP A 98 -18.42 7.55 3.49
C TRP A 98 -19.77 8.27 3.40
N LYS A 99 -19.96 9.39 4.12
CA LYS A 99 -21.18 10.21 4.11
C LYS A 99 -21.39 10.94 2.77
N ALA A 100 -20.30 11.28 2.07
CA ALA A 100 -20.36 11.87 0.73
C ALA A 100 -20.77 10.86 -0.36
N GLY A 101 -20.87 9.56 -0.02
CA GLY A 101 -21.31 8.52 -0.94
C GLY A 101 -20.36 8.31 -2.11
N LEU A 102 -19.06 8.40 -1.86
CA LEU A 102 -18.02 8.26 -2.89
C LEU A 102 -17.78 6.79 -3.23
N TYR A 103 -17.43 6.53 -4.49
CA TYR A 103 -16.86 5.26 -4.95
C TYR A 103 -15.33 5.27 -4.93
N THR A 104 -14.75 6.43 -5.28
CA THR A 104 -13.29 6.59 -5.38
C THR A 104 -12.84 7.91 -4.80
N ILE A 105 -11.57 7.98 -4.38
CA ILE A 105 -10.98 9.24 -3.93
C ILE A 105 -10.78 10.23 -5.09
N PRO A 106 -10.36 9.82 -6.29
CA PRO A 106 -10.37 10.72 -7.44
C PRO A 106 -11.75 11.29 -7.77
N GLU A 107 -12.84 10.56 -7.50
CA GLU A 107 -14.20 11.11 -7.64
C GLU A 107 -14.42 12.33 -6.73
N TYR A 108 -13.94 12.28 -5.48
CA TYR A 108 -13.97 13.45 -4.61
C TYR A 108 -13.24 14.63 -5.23
N LEU A 109 -12.02 14.40 -5.75
CA LEU A 109 -11.25 15.45 -6.42
C LEU A 109 -11.95 15.99 -7.65
N GLY A 110 -12.65 15.14 -8.41
CA GLY A 110 -13.48 15.55 -9.54
C GLY A 110 -14.63 16.45 -9.15
N ARG A 111 -15.38 16.07 -8.09
CA ARG A 111 -16.48 16.89 -7.55
C ARG A 111 -15.97 18.22 -7.00
N ARG A 112 -14.82 18.21 -6.33
CA ARG A 112 -14.21 19.39 -5.68
C ARG A 112 -13.54 20.35 -6.66
N TYR A 113 -12.85 19.84 -7.66
CA TYR A 113 -12.10 20.60 -8.64
C TYR A 113 -12.70 20.50 -10.04
N ASN A 114 -12.33 19.49 -10.80
CA ASN A 114 -12.86 19.16 -12.12
C ASN A 114 -12.48 17.73 -12.55
N ASP A 115 -13.01 17.32 -13.70
CA ASP A 115 -12.76 15.97 -14.24
C ASP A 115 -11.31 15.74 -14.67
N TYR A 116 -10.55 16.78 -15.01
CA TYR A 116 -9.12 16.65 -15.35
C TYR A 116 -8.28 16.27 -14.11
N VAL A 117 -8.54 16.91 -12.97
CA VAL A 117 -7.89 16.55 -11.70
C VAL A 117 -8.25 15.11 -11.31
N ARG A 118 -9.53 14.71 -11.49
CA ARG A 118 -9.98 13.33 -11.28
C ARG A 118 -9.20 12.34 -12.15
N ALA A 119 -9.10 12.61 -13.45
CA ALA A 119 -8.40 11.74 -14.39
C ALA A 119 -6.91 11.63 -14.09
N VAL A 120 -6.23 12.75 -13.84
CA VAL A 120 -4.80 12.75 -13.50
C VAL A 120 -4.55 11.97 -12.21
N ALA A 121 -5.34 12.20 -11.16
CA ALA A 121 -5.21 11.46 -9.91
C ALA A 121 -5.46 9.96 -10.09
N SER A 122 -6.49 9.56 -10.87
CA SER A 122 -6.76 8.16 -11.16
C SER A 122 -5.63 7.51 -11.95
N LEU A 123 -5.14 8.16 -13.00
CA LEU A 123 -4.02 7.65 -13.80
C LEU A 123 -2.74 7.52 -12.98
N THR A 124 -2.49 8.45 -12.08
CA THR A 124 -1.37 8.40 -11.15
C THR A 124 -1.39 7.13 -10.29
N TRP A 125 -2.54 6.81 -9.68
CA TRP A 125 -2.70 5.59 -8.90
C TRP A 125 -2.63 4.32 -9.77
N ILE A 126 -3.20 4.33 -10.98
CA ILE A 126 -3.13 3.20 -11.92
C ILE A 126 -1.67 2.91 -12.30
N ILE A 127 -0.88 3.95 -12.62
CA ILE A 127 0.55 3.81 -12.94
C ILE A 127 1.32 3.25 -11.74
N PHE A 128 1.06 3.80 -10.53
CA PHE A 128 1.68 3.27 -9.31
C PHE A 128 1.36 1.78 -9.12
N PHE A 129 0.09 1.40 -9.16
CA PHE A 129 -0.33 0.01 -9.00
C PHE A 129 0.27 -0.93 -10.07
N ALA A 130 0.45 -0.44 -11.29
CA ALA A 130 1.09 -1.20 -12.35
C ALA A 130 2.58 -1.47 -12.06
N LEU A 131 3.30 -0.48 -11.52
CA LEU A 131 4.71 -0.62 -11.12
C LEU A 131 4.86 -1.47 -9.86
N ASP A 132 3.99 -1.26 -8.88
CA ASP A 132 3.93 -2.04 -7.64
C ASP A 132 3.71 -3.53 -7.92
N LEU A 133 2.80 -3.85 -8.84
CA LEU A 133 2.58 -5.22 -9.29
C LEU A 133 3.86 -5.86 -9.86
N GLY A 134 4.68 -5.09 -10.59
CA GLY A 134 5.98 -5.53 -11.06
C GLY A 134 6.94 -5.89 -9.92
N VAL A 135 7.00 -5.05 -8.88
CA VAL A 135 7.81 -5.31 -7.68
C VAL A 135 7.34 -6.57 -6.95
N LEU A 136 6.02 -6.74 -6.79
CA LEU A 136 5.44 -7.93 -6.15
C LEU A 136 5.78 -9.21 -6.92
N PHE A 137 5.71 -9.19 -8.24
CA PHE A 137 6.13 -10.33 -9.06
C PHE A 137 7.63 -10.60 -8.93
N TRP A 138 8.47 -9.57 -8.85
CA TRP A 138 9.90 -9.77 -8.61
C TRP A 138 10.18 -10.36 -7.23
N ALA A 139 9.42 -9.96 -6.19
CA ALA A 139 9.51 -10.55 -4.86
C ALA A 139 9.25 -12.07 -4.87
N THR A 140 8.40 -12.58 -5.76
CA THR A 140 8.22 -14.02 -5.92
C THR A 140 9.46 -14.72 -6.42
N ALA A 141 10.18 -14.09 -7.36
CA ALA A 141 11.42 -14.65 -7.87
C ALA A 141 12.48 -14.74 -6.77
N VAL A 142 12.65 -13.66 -5.99
CA VAL A 142 13.60 -13.59 -4.87
C VAL A 142 13.31 -14.66 -3.81
N MET A 143 12.03 -14.96 -3.54
CA MET A 143 11.65 -15.95 -2.53
C MET A 143 11.66 -17.40 -3.06
N PHE A 144 11.24 -17.62 -4.32
CA PHE A 144 11.08 -18.97 -4.86
C PHE A 144 12.39 -19.59 -5.31
N GLU A 145 13.33 -18.80 -5.81
CA GLU A 145 14.62 -19.29 -6.28
C GLU A 145 15.39 -20.04 -5.18
N PRO A 146 15.64 -19.47 -3.97
CA PRO A 146 16.39 -20.18 -2.92
C PRO A 146 15.62 -21.32 -2.28
N LEU A 147 14.27 -21.32 -2.28
CA LEU A 147 13.44 -22.32 -1.62
C LEU A 147 13.01 -23.47 -2.53
N MET A 148 12.72 -23.19 -3.81
CA MET A 148 12.20 -24.14 -4.78
C MET A 148 13.16 -24.42 -5.95
N GLY A 149 14.19 -23.60 -6.13
CA GLY A 149 15.10 -23.68 -7.27
C GLY A 149 14.46 -23.24 -8.60
N TRP A 150 13.36 -22.49 -8.54
CA TRP A 150 12.67 -22.03 -9.74
C TRP A 150 13.40 -20.85 -10.36
N LYS A 151 13.45 -20.82 -11.68
CA LYS A 151 13.97 -19.65 -12.41
C LYS A 151 13.03 -18.44 -12.20
N PRO A 152 13.58 -17.21 -12.10
CA PRO A 152 12.79 -16.00 -11.86
C PRO A 152 11.53 -15.87 -12.74
N TRP A 153 11.69 -16.00 -14.06
CA TRP A 153 10.57 -15.90 -15.00
C TRP A 153 9.48 -16.96 -14.82
N PHE A 154 9.86 -18.16 -14.41
CA PHE A 154 8.88 -19.23 -14.16
C PHE A 154 8.03 -18.90 -12.93
N SER A 155 8.67 -18.43 -11.85
CA SER A 155 7.98 -17.98 -10.65
C SER A 155 6.98 -16.85 -10.93
N ILE A 156 7.42 -15.84 -11.69
CA ILE A 156 6.61 -14.67 -12.06
C ILE A 156 5.38 -15.09 -12.87
N ILE A 157 5.57 -15.90 -13.93
CA ILE A 157 4.47 -16.33 -14.82
C ILE A 157 3.48 -17.21 -14.07
N VAL A 158 3.95 -18.18 -13.29
CA VAL A 158 3.07 -19.08 -12.53
C VAL A 158 2.25 -18.28 -11.52
N THR A 159 2.87 -17.35 -10.79
CA THR A 159 2.18 -16.49 -9.84
C THR A 159 1.13 -15.62 -10.52
N ALA A 160 1.49 -14.96 -11.62
CA ALA A 160 0.56 -14.12 -12.38
C ALA A 160 -0.66 -14.91 -12.87
N LEU A 161 -0.46 -16.13 -13.36
CA LEU A 161 -1.54 -16.99 -13.83
C LEU A 161 -2.45 -17.45 -12.67
N VAL A 162 -1.86 -17.94 -11.57
CA VAL A 162 -2.63 -18.43 -10.41
C VAL A 162 -3.47 -17.31 -9.81
N VAL A 163 -2.86 -16.15 -9.54
CA VAL A 163 -3.57 -15.04 -8.93
C VAL A 163 -4.58 -14.45 -9.91
N GLY A 164 -4.19 -14.24 -11.17
CA GLY A 164 -5.05 -13.67 -12.20
C GLY A 164 -6.34 -14.46 -12.42
N LEU A 165 -6.27 -15.79 -12.38
CA LEU A 165 -7.42 -16.66 -12.62
C LEU A 165 -8.54 -16.48 -11.60
N TYR A 166 -8.23 -16.44 -10.31
CA TYR A 166 -9.29 -16.34 -9.31
C TYR A 166 -9.75 -14.89 -9.06
N THR A 167 -8.87 -13.90 -9.19
CA THR A 167 -9.22 -12.48 -9.02
C THR A 167 -10.21 -12.01 -10.07
N PHE A 168 -10.10 -12.53 -11.29
CA PHE A 168 -10.97 -12.19 -12.41
C PHE A 168 -12.48 -12.36 -12.10
N TYR A 169 -12.83 -13.31 -11.23
CA TYR A 169 -14.24 -13.62 -10.89
C TYR A 169 -14.68 -13.07 -9.53
N GLY A 170 -13.75 -12.72 -8.63
CA GLY A 170 -14.03 -12.63 -7.20
C GLY A 170 -14.73 -11.35 -6.70
N GLY A 171 -14.48 -10.18 -7.29
CA GLY A 171 -14.96 -8.89 -6.77
C GLY A 171 -14.49 -8.58 -5.34
N LEU A 172 -14.82 -7.39 -4.81
CA LEU A 172 -14.33 -6.93 -3.50
C LEU A 172 -14.79 -7.79 -2.32
N THR A 173 -15.99 -8.40 -2.38
CA THR A 173 -16.49 -9.27 -1.29
C THR A 173 -15.62 -10.51 -1.11
N ALA A 174 -15.26 -11.16 -2.20
CA ALA A 174 -14.38 -12.31 -2.16
C ALA A 174 -13.00 -11.91 -1.65
N VAL A 175 -12.44 -10.81 -2.15
CA VAL A 175 -11.14 -10.26 -1.72
C VAL A 175 -11.13 -10.02 -0.21
N VAL A 176 -12.08 -9.28 0.36
CA VAL A 176 -12.10 -8.97 1.80
C VAL A 176 -12.23 -10.23 2.67
N MET A 177 -13.01 -11.21 2.25
CA MET A 177 -13.20 -12.44 3.04
C MET A 177 -12.02 -13.40 2.92
N THR A 178 -11.34 -13.45 1.78
CA THR A 178 -10.08 -14.20 1.65
C THR A 178 -8.95 -13.52 2.43
N ASP A 179 -8.88 -12.19 2.42
CA ASP A 179 -7.90 -11.41 3.18
C ASP A 179 -7.93 -11.70 4.69
N VAL A 180 -9.10 -11.97 5.27
CA VAL A 180 -9.21 -12.34 6.69
C VAL A 180 -8.41 -13.62 6.99
N VAL A 181 -8.55 -14.65 6.16
CA VAL A 181 -7.81 -15.91 6.32
C VAL A 181 -6.33 -15.70 6.04
N GLN A 182 -6.03 -14.91 5.00
CA GLN A 182 -4.66 -14.60 4.59
C GLN A 182 -3.92 -13.83 5.68
N MET A 183 -4.55 -12.83 6.31
CA MET A 183 -3.96 -12.10 7.43
C MET A 183 -3.59 -13.03 8.59
N ILE A 184 -4.49 -13.94 8.99
CA ILE A 184 -4.21 -14.89 10.07
C ILE A 184 -2.98 -15.75 9.72
N LEU A 185 -2.91 -16.23 8.48
CA LEU A 185 -1.80 -17.06 8.03
C LEU A 185 -0.47 -16.28 8.00
N MET A 186 -0.49 -15.01 7.56
CA MET A 186 0.68 -14.13 7.59
C MET A 186 1.20 -13.91 9.02
N PHE A 187 0.29 -13.65 9.96
CA PHE A 187 0.65 -13.45 11.36
C PHE A 187 1.24 -14.72 11.99
N VAL A 188 0.62 -15.88 11.74
CA VAL A 188 1.13 -17.15 12.26
C VAL A 188 2.48 -17.49 11.63
N GLY A 189 2.63 -17.32 10.32
CA GLY A 189 3.90 -17.55 9.62
C GLY A 189 5.01 -16.62 10.07
N GLY A 190 4.72 -15.31 10.17
CA GLY A 190 5.69 -14.32 10.66
C GLY A 190 6.09 -14.57 12.12
N ALA A 191 5.12 -14.92 12.99
CA ALA A 191 5.40 -15.28 14.37
C ALA A 191 6.28 -16.54 14.49
N ALA A 192 6.08 -17.52 13.62
CA ALA A 192 6.93 -18.71 13.60
C ALA A 192 8.39 -18.38 13.28
N VAL A 193 8.64 -17.52 12.28
CA VAL A 193 10.01 -17.06 11.96
C VAL A 193 10.63 -16.31 13.13
N LEU A 194 9.85 -15.41 13.74
CA LEU A 194 10.33 -14.62 14.89
C LEU A 194 10.72 -15.52 16.07
N VAL A 195 9.85 -16.44 16.45
CA VAL A 195 10.07 -17.32 17.60
C VAL A 195 11.27 -18.26 17.36
N VAL A 196 11.29 -18.94 16.21
CA VAL A 196 12.38 -19.85 15.87
C VAL A 196 13.70 -19.08 15.69
N GLY A 197 13.64 -17.94 15.02
CA GLY A 197 14.82 -17.09 14.80
C GLY A 197 15.42 -16.55 16.11
N LEU A 198 14.59 -16.06 17.02
CA LEU A 198 15.04 -15.61 18.35
C LEU A 198 15.60 -16.76 19.18
N TYR A 199 14.99 -17.94 19.14
CA TYR A 199 15.52 -19.11 19.83
C TYR A 199 16.96 -19.43 19.38
N HIS A 200 17.23 -19.44 18.08
CA HIS A 200 18.59 -19.67 17.53
C HIS A 200 19.54 -18.51 17.80
N ALA A 201 19.03 -17.28 17.94
CA ALA A 201 19.84 -16.13 18.31
C ALA A 201 20.33 -16.15 19.76
N GLY A 202 19.70 -16.97 20.64
CA GLY A 202 19.92 -16.95 22.08
C GLY A 202 18.98 -15.99 22.82
N GLY A 203 17.75 -15.81 22.29
CA GLY A 203 16.77 -14.84 22.76
C GLY A 203 17.13 -13.41 22.38
N TRP A 204 16.43 -12.45 22.99
CA TRP A 204 16.68 -11.02 22.75
C TRP A 204 18.11 -10.60 23.19
N GLY A 205 18.58 -11.06 24.35
CA GLY A 205 19.94 -10.79 24.84
C GLY A 205 21.00 -11.30 23.86
N GLY A 206 20.90 -12.56 23.44
CA GLY A 206 21.85 -13.12 22.47
C GLY A 206 21.83 -12.40 21.11
N LEU A 207 20.66 -11.94 20.65
CA LEU A 207 20.54 -11.13 19.45
C LEU A 207 21.27 -9.79 19.58
N THR A 208 21.04 -9.07 20.69
CA THR A 208 21.67 -7.77 20.95
C THR A 208 23.16 -7.87 21.11
N ASP A 209 23.63 -8.87 21.85
CA ASP A 209 25.08 -9.10 22.07
C ASP A 209 25.81 -9.40 20.76
N LYS A 210 25.24 -10.28 19.92
CA LYS A 210 25.83 -10.63 18.63
C LYS A 210 25.94 -9.43 17.69
N ILE A 211 24.89 -8.62 17.55
CA ILE A 211 24.90 -7.46 16.67
C ILE A 211 25.83 -6.36 17.21
N THR A 212 25.82 -6.10 18.51
CA THR A 212 26.71 -5.11 19.13
C THR A 212 28.19 -5.50 19.00
N ALA A 213 28.49 -6.78 19.10
CA ALA A 213 29.86 -7.30 18.93
C ALA A 213 30.41 -7.15 17.49
N MET A 214 29.54 -6.87 16.49
CA MET A 214 29.96 -6.65 15.10
C MET A 214 30.63 -5.29 14.88
N GLY A 215 30.63 -4.41 15.87
CA GLY A 215 31.39 -3.16 15.85
C GLY A 215 30.56 -1.93 15.43
N GLU A 216 31.26 -0.82 15.19
CA GLU A 216 30.63 0.50 15.00
C GLU A 216 29.64 0.60 13.83
N ALA A 217 29.81 -0.18 12.77
CA ALA A 217 28.90 -0.19 11.63
C ALA A 217 27.46 -0.58 12.02
N TYR A 218 27.30 -1.35 13.10
CA TYR A 218 26.01 -1.87 13.57
C TYR A 218 25.45 -1.15 14.81
N GLN A 219 26.13 -0.15 15.34
CA GLN A 219 25.73 0.57 16.57
C GLN A 219 24.35 1.24 16.52
N ASN A 220 23.86 1.51 15.31
CA ASN A 220 22.56 2.14 15.08
C ASN A 220 21.43 1.14 14.78
N HIS A 221 21.71 -0.17 14.72
CA HIS A 221 20.72 -1.19 14.31
C HIS A 221 19.52 -1.29 15.29
N PHE A 222 19.71 -0.93 16.55
CA PHE A 222 18.61 -0.89 17.54
C PHE A 222 17.96 0.49 17.72
N LYS A 223 18.33 1.49 16.91
CA LYS A 223 17.74 2.81 16.96
C LYS A 223 16.59 2.93 15.95
N LEU A 224 15.40 3.29 16.44
CA LEU A 224 14.25 3.59 15.58
C LEU A 224 14.40 4.96 14.90
N ILE A 225 15.00 5.92 15.59
CA ILE A 225 15.19 7.31 15.14
C ILE A 225 16.66 7.53 14.88
N LEU A 226 17.02 7.82 13.64
CA LEU A 226 18.39 8.10 13.22
C LEU A 226 18.65 9.61 13.10
N PRO A 227 19.91 10.06 13.26
CA PRO A 227 20.26 11.48 13.09
C PRO A 227 19.90 12.04 11.71
N ALA A 228 19.80 13.36 11.61
CA ALA A 228 19.46 14.04 10.34
C ALA A 228 20.55 13.90 9.26
N ASP A 229 21.80 13.74 9.69
CA ASP A 229 23.02 13.60 8.84
C ASP A 229 23.34 12.14 8.50
N THR A 230 22.48 11.19 8.88
CA THR A 230 22.65 9.78 8.50
C THR A 230 22.68 9.62 6.98
N LYS A 231 23.53 8.71 6.49
CA LYS A 231 23.57 8.38 5.06
C LYS A 231 22.50 7.35 4.67
N THR A 232 21.78 6.79 5.65
CA THR A 232 20.68 5.84 5.40
C THR A 232 19.45 6.55 4.84
N PRO A 233 18.50 5.84 4.23
CA PRO A 233 17.24 6.44 3.73
C PRO A 233 16.31 6.94 4.83
N PHE A 234 16.64 6.76 6.12
CA PHE A 234 15.74 6.96 7.27
C PHE A 234 16.20 8.08 8.25
N PRO A 235 16.60 9.29 7.78
CA PRO A 235 16.88 10.39 8.69
C PRO A 235 15.61 10.83 9.42
N TRP A 236 15.70 11.23 10.70
CA TRP A 236 14.51 11.63 11.47
C TRP A 236 13.72 12.77 10.81
N THR A 237 14.39 13.68 10.12
CA THR A 237 13.74 14.77 9.38
C THR A 237 12.91 14.25 8.20
N GLY A 238 13.45 13.27 7.48
CA GLY A 238 12.70 12.56 6.43
C GLY A 238 11.52 11.77 6.98
N ILE A 239 11.71 11.08 8.12
CA ILE A 239 10.63 10.36 8.80
C ILE A 239 9.52 11.32 9.24
N LEU A 240 9.85 12.45 9.89
CA LEU A 240 8.83 13.38 10.35
C LEU A 240 8.10 14.07 9.19
N PHE A 241 8.85 14.73 8.31
CA PHE A 241 8.26 15.55 7.26
C PHE A 241 7.77 14.73 6.06
N GLY A 242 8.63 13.84 5.53
CA GLY A 242 8.31 13.04 4.35
C GLY A 242 7.34 11.91 4.65
N LEU A 243 7.61 11.12 5.68
CA LEU A 243 6.79 9.94 6.01
C LEU A 243 5.54 10.33 6.80
N THR A 244 5.70 10.81 8.05
CA THR A 244 4.57 10.96 8.98
C THR A 244 3.58 12.02 8.52
N LEU A 245 4.06 13.17 8.02
CA LEU A 245 3.17 14.23 7.58
C LEU A 245 2.62 14.03 6.17
N VAL A 246 3.33 13.37 5.27
CA VAL A 246 2.95 13.30 3.84
C VAL A 246 2.66 11.87 3.38
N MET A 247 3.68 11.00 3.27
CA MET A 247 3.53 9.71 2.58
C MET A 247 2.48 8.81 3.22
N SER A 248 2.54 8.63 4.54
CA SER A 248 1.60 7.76 5.25
C SER A 248 0.18 8.29 5.22
N ASN A 249 0.00 9.62 5.34
CA ASN A 249 -1.33 10.22 5.20
C ASN A 249 -1.85 10.09 3.77
N ALA A 250 -1.02 10.36 2.76
CA ALA A 250 -1.38 10.17 1.36
C ALA A 250 -1.82 8.74 1.07
N TYR A 251 -1.12 7.75 1.65
CA TYR A 251 -1.40 6.34 1.46
C TYR A 251 -2.68 5.92 2.18
N MET A 252 -2.81 6.18 3.47
CA MET A 252 -3.95 5.72 4.27
C MET A 252 -5.26 6.47 3.97
N ILE A 253 -5.18 7.68 3.38
CA ILE A 253 -6.35 8.53 3.08
C ILE A 253 -6.66 8.55 1.58
N GLY A 254 -5.65 8.42 0.73
CA GLY A 254 -5.77 8.59 -0.73
C GLY A 254 -5.66 7.30 -1.55
N ASN A 255 -5.10 6.22 -0.99
CA ASN A 255 -4.96 4.95 -1.70
C ASN A 255 -6.33 4.27 -1.87
N GLN A 256 -6.72 4.06 -3.13
CA GLN A 256 -8.01 3.44 -3.45
C GLN A 256 -8.12 2.03 -2.88
N ALA A 257 -7.06 1.24 -2.87
CA ALA A 257 -7.09 -0.12 -2.35
C ALA A 257 -7.43 -0.17 -0.85
N ILE A 258 -7.01 0.82 -0.07
CA ILE A 258 -7.33 0.94 1.37
C ILE A 258 -8.72 1.54 1.57
N VAL A 259 -8.97 2.71 0.98
CA VAL A 259 -10.17 3.51 1.26
C VAL A 259 -11.43 2.85 0.72
N GLN A 260 -11.38 2.19 -0.43
CA GLN A 260 -12.54 1.50 -1.05
C GLN A 260 -13.19 0.49 -0.09
N ARG A 261 -12.40 -0.23 0.71
CA ARG A 261 -12.89 -1.16 1.72
C ARG A 261 -13.69 -0.47 2.82
N CYS A 262 -13.20 0.67 3.30
CA CYS A 262 -13.89 1.48 4.30
C CYS A 262 -15.23 2.01 3.76
N LEU A 263 -15.27 2.41 2.48
CA LEU A 263 -16.49 2.88 1.82
C LEU A 263 -17.52 1.77 1.60
N ALA A 264 -17.09 0.50 1.57
CA ALA A 264 -17.93 -0.68 1.43
C ALA A 264 -18.55 -1.18 2.75
N THR A 265 -18.34 -0.48 3.87
CA THR A 265 -18.86 -0.86 5.18
C THR A 265 -20.32 -0.48 5.38
N LYS A 266 -20.99 -1.15 6.34
CA LYS A 266 -22.43 -0.99 6.66
C LYS A 266 -22.81 0.41 7.16
N SER A 267 -21.90 1.12 7.80
CA SER A 267 -22.17 2.43 8.40
C SER A 267 -20.89 3.22 8.63
N VAL A 268 -21.04 4.52 8.91
CA VAL A 268 -19.91 5.41 9.30
C VAL A 268 -19.15 4.85 10.50
N TRP A 269 -19.86 4.26 11.48
CA TRP A 269 -19.22 3.65 12.64
C TRP A 269 -18.33 2.48 12.22
N HIS A 270 -18.84 1.58 11.36
CA HIS A 270 -18.06 0.47 10.82
C HIS A 270 -16.85 0.96 9.99
N ALA A 271 -16.99 2.05 9.25
CA ALA A 271 -15.90 2.64 8.48
C ALA A 271 -14.78 3.19 9.38
N LYS A 272 -15.14 3.91 10.45
CA LYS A 272 -14.18 4.36 11.47
C LYS A 272 -13.51 3.19 12.18
N ALA A 273 -14.32 2.27 12.68
CA ALA A 273 -13.86 1.12 13.44
C ALA A 273 -12.94 0.20 12.62
N SER A 274 -13.13 0.12 11.29
CA SER A 274 -12.25 -0.68 10.43
C SER A 274 -10.83 -0.10 10.36
N MET A 275 -10.69 1.23 10.25
CA MET A 275 -9.37 1.88 10.31
C MET A 275 -8.70 1.72 11.67
N LEU A 276 -9.46 1.83 12.77
CA LEU A 276 -8.92 1.61 14.12
C LEU A 276 -8.49 0.15 14.33
N CYS A 277 -9.29 -0.80 13.84
CA CYS A 277 -8.96 -2.22 13.87
C CYS A 277 -7.68 -2.50 13.06
N GLY A 278 -7.56 -1.91 11.85
CA GLY A 278 -6.35 -1.99 11.05
C GLY A 278 -5.13 -1.39 11.78
N ALA A 279 -5.27 -0.21 12.39
CA ALA A 279 -4.20 0.43 13.15
C ALA A 279 -3.71 -0.44 14.33
N PHE A 280 -4.64 -1.11 15.02
CA PHE A 280 -4.30 -2.05 16.08
C PHE A 280 -3.42 -3.21 15.58
N PHE A 281 -3.80 -3.86 14.50
CA PHE A 281 -3.00 -4.95 13.93
C PHE A 281 -1.68 -4.45 13.33
N LYS A 282 -1.68 -3.26 12.75
CA LYS A 282 -0.49 -2.62 12.17
C LYS A 282 0.64 -2.43 13.21
N MET A 283 0.30 -2.32 14.49
CA MET A 283 1.28 -2.21 15.57
C MET A 283 2.22 -3.44 15.63
N PHE A 284 1.75 -4.61 15.25
CA PHE A 284 2.51 -5.86 15.31
C PHE A 284 3.33 -6.15 14.05
N ILE A 285 3.05 -5.44 12.93
CA ILE A 285 3.70 -5.72 11.65
C ILE A 285 5.22 -5.58 11.71
N PRO A 286 5.81 -4.47 12.23
CA PRO A 286 7.26 -4.35 12.30
C PRO A 286 7.91 -5.48 13.10
N VAL A 287 7.22 -6.01 14.11
CA VAL A 287 7.71 -7.15 14.89
C VAL A 287 7.81 -8.41 14.03
N LEU A 288 6.86 -8.60 13.11
CA LEU A 288 6.79 -9.80 12.27
C LEU A 288 7.69 -9.75 11.02
N VAL A 289 7.94 -8.55 10.48
CA VAL A 289 8.67 -8.41 9.21
C VAL A 289 10.05 -7.76 9.37
N MET A 290 10.23 -6.84 10.33
CA MET A 290 11.50 -6.15 10.56
C MET A 290 12.47 -7.00 11.41
N PHE A 291 12.01 -7.60 12.52
CA PHE A 291 12.89 -8.39 13.38
C PHE A 291 13.53 -9.60 12.71
N PRO A 292 12.89 -10.30 11.75
CA PRO A 292 13.59 -11.29 10.94
C PRO A 292 14.86 -10.74 10.26
N GLY A 293 14.86 -9.50 9.79
CA GLY A 293 16.06 -8.86 9.25
C GLY A 293 17.18 -8.71 10.27
N LEU A 294 16.88 -8.28 11.50
CA LEU A 294 17.87 -8.21 12.60
C LEU A 294 18.41 -9.61 12.99
N ILE A 295 17.51 -10.60 13.03
CA ILE A 295 17.90 -11.98 13.30
C ILE A 295 18.86 -12.49 12.19
N ALA A 296 18.57 -12.13 10.94
CA ALA A 296 19.44 -12.50 9.82
C ALA A 296 20.84 -11.88 9.93
N VAL A 297 20.93 -10.62 10.38
CA VAL A 297 22.25 -9.99 10.66
C VAL A 297 23.04 -10.83 11.66
N ALA A 298 22.41 -11.24 12.75
CA ALA A 298 23.08 -11.99 13.83
C ALA A 298 23.45 -13.43 13.45
N GLN A 299 22.71 -14.06 12.53
CA GLN A 299 22.89 -15.47 12.16
C GLN A 299 23.67 -15.66 10.85
N PHE A 300 23.53 -14.73 9.91
CA PHE A 300 24.07 -14.80 8.55
C PHE A 300 24.68 -13.45 8.15
N PRO A 301 25.74 -12.99 8.83
CA PRO A 301 26.41 -11.75 8.50
C PRO A 301 27.06 -11.84 7.11
N GLY A 302 27.13 -10.71 6.40
CA GLY A 302 27.86 -10.60 5.13
C GLY A 302 27.07 -11.00 3.88
N LEU A 303 25.72 -11.03 3.94
CA LEU A 303 24.91 -11.15 2.74
C LEU A 303 25.11 -9.90 1.86
N GLU A 304 25.42 -10.12 0.58
CA GLU A 304 25.64 -9.04 -0.38
C GLU A 304 24.32 -8.30 -0.68
N ASP A 305 23.22 -9.04 -0.78
CA ASP A 305 21.89 -8.50 -0.96
C ASP A 305 21.02 -8.71 0.29
N GLY A 306 20.57 -7.59 0.90
CA GLY A 306 19.70 -7.62 2.08
C GLY A 306 18.35 -8.31 1.83
N ASP A 307 17.83 -8.27 0.61
CA ASP A 307 16.56 -8.92 0.26
C ASP A 307 16.67 -10.46 0.36
N GLN A 308 17.88 -11.01 0.37
CA GLN A 308 18.14 -12.43 0.66
C GLN A 308 18.08 -12.78 2.16
N ALA A 309 17.98 -11.80 3.06
CA ALA A 309 17.97 -12.03 4.51
C ALA A 309 16.79 -12.94 4.93
N PHE A 310 15.58 -12.61 4.53
CA PHE A 310 14.40 -13.37 4.89
C PHE A 310 14.36 -14.77 4.26
N PRO A 311 14.58 -14.95 2.94
CA PRO A 311 14.68 -16.28 2.33
C PRO A 311 15.77 -17.16 2.97
N THR A 312 16.92 -16.57 3.33
CA THR A 312 18.03 -17.28 3.99
C THR A 312 17.64 -17.79 5.38
N LEU A 313 16.95 -16.96 6.18
CA LEU A 313 16.40 -17.39 7.48
C LEU A 313 15.45 -18.57 7.32
N VAL A 314 14.48 -18.45 6.40
CA VAL A 314 13.47 -19.48 6.16
C VAL A 314 14.12 -20.80 5.75
N LYS A 315 15.08 -20.72 4.82
CA LYS A 315 15.78 -21.90 4.30
C LYS A 315 16.58 -22.65 5.36
N ASN A 316 17.25 -21.92 6.25
CA ASN A 316 18.26 -22.50 7.14
C ASN A 316 17.74 -22.75 8.57
N LEU A 317 16.80 -21.95 9.08
CA LEU A 317 16.34 -22.07 10.47
C LEU A 317 15.02 -22.80 10.64
N LEU A 318 14.09 -22.71 9.68
CA LEU A 318 12.78 -23.30 9.86
C LEU A 318 12.78 -24.81 9.56
N PRO A 319 12.21 -25.64 10.45
CA PRO A 319 11.98 -27.06 10.17
C PRO A 319 10.90 -27.25 9.11
N PRO A 320 10.86 -28.47 8.48
CA PRO A 320 9.76 -28.86 7.62
C PRO A 320 8.38 -28.69 8.32
N GLY A 321 7.37 -28.29 7.58
CA GLY A 321 6.05 -27.92 8.09
C GLY A 321 5.97 -26.43 8.42
N LEU A 322 6.81 -25.88 9.28
CA LEU A 322 6.86 -24.44 9.54
C LEU A 322 7.35 -23.66 8.32
N ARG A 323 8.25 -24.22 7.52
CA ARG A 323 8.72 -23.67 6.26
C ARG A 323 7.56 -23.56 5.26
N GLY A 324 6.76 -24.62 5.14
CA GLY A 324 5.55 -24.64 4.30
C GLY A 324 4.49 -23.66 4.77
N LEU A 325 4.27 -23.55 6.09
CA LEU A 325 3.33 -22.61 6.69
C LEU A 325 3.73 -21.16 6.39
N LEU A 326 5.01 -20.82 6.56
CA LEU A 326 5.50 -19.50 6.23
C LEU A 326 5.39 -19.21 4.74
N PHE A 327 5.74 -20.19 3.89
CA PHE A 327 5.62 -20.01 2.45
C PHE A 327 4.17 -19.77 2.01
N ALA A 328 3.21 -20.47 2.64
CA ALA A 328 1.79 -20.20 2.47
C ALA A 328 1.41 -18.78 2.95
N GLY A 329 1.98 -18.31 4.09
CA GLY A 329 1.82 -16.95 4.58
C GLY A 329 2.38 -15.89 3.62
N PHE A 330 3.54 -16.15 3.02
CA PHE A 330 4.12 -15.30 1.99
C PHE A 330 3.24 -15.23 0.73
N LEU A 331 2.74 -16.37 0.27
CA LEU A 331 1.78 -16.42 -0.83
C LEU A 331 0.48 -15.69 -0.49
N ALA A 332 0.02 -15.80 0.76
CA ALA A 332 -1.15 -15.09 1.25
C ALA A 332 -0.96 -13.57 1.15
N ALA A 333 0.18 -13.06 1.59
CA ALA A 333 0.54 -11.64 1.48
C ALA A 333 0.60 -11.16 0.02
N LEU A 334 1.22 -11.96 -0.83
CA LEU A 334 1.30 -11.68 -2.25
C LEU A 334 -0.08 -11.60 -2.90
N MET A 335 -0.92 -12.62 -2.66
CA MET A 335 -2.23 -12.76 -3.29
C MET A 335 -3.18 -11.65 -2.85
N SER A 336 -3.24 -11.32 -1.55
CA SER A 336 -4.10 -10.26 -1.00
C SER A 336 -3.77 -8.88 -1.58
N THR A 337 -2.48 -8.58 -1.75
CA THR A 337 -2.07 -7.30 -2.32
C THR A 337 -2.36 -7.23 -3.81
N ILE A 338 -2.05 -8.28 -4.58
CA ILE A 338 -2.34 -8.32 -6.02
C ILE A 338 -3.84 -8.19 -6.28
N ASP A 339 -4.70 -8.91 -5.56
CA ASP A 339 -6.17 -8.82 -5.69
C ASP A 339 -6.67 -7.40 -5.47
N SER A 340 -6.13 -6.78 -4.45
CA SER A 340 -6.47 -5.42 -4.05
C SER A 340 -6.08 -4.39 -5.10
N ILE A 341 -4.88 -4.52 -5.64
CA ILE A 341 -4.36 -3.70 -6.74
C ILE A 341 -5.23 -3.86 -7.99
N LEU A 342 -5.53 -5.11 -8.37
CA LEU A 342 -6.31 -5.42 -9.56
C LEU A 342 -7.74 -4.87 -9.44
N ASN A 343 -8.42 -5.12 -8.33
CA ASN A 343 -9.78 -4.62 -8.08
C ASN A 343 -9.85 -3.09 -8.03
N SER A 344 -8.88 -2.45 -7.38
CA SER A 344 -8.82 -0.98 -7.28
C SER A 344 -8.52 -0.34 -8.63
N THR A 345 -7.59 -0.90 -9.40
CA THR A 345 -7.28 -0.41 -10.75
C THR A 345 -8.47 -0.58 -11.68
N ALA A 346 -9.16 -1.71 -11.64
CA ALA A 346 -10.39 -1.94 -12.40
C ALA A 346 -11.47 -0.89 -12.05
N THR A 347 -11.60 -0.55 -10.76
CA THR A 347 -12.52 0.50 -10.28
C THR A 347 -12.13 1.87 -10.81
N LEU A 348 -10.87 2.29 -10.61
CA LEU A 348 -10.37 3.59 -11.05
C LEU A 348 -10.49 3.75 -12.57
N TRP A 349 -10.04 2.75 -13.32
CA TRP A 349 -10.15 2.78 -14.78
C TRP A 349 -11.60 2.86 -15.23
N THR A 350 -12.46 1.97 -14.74
CA THR A 350 -13.85 1.88 -15.19
C THR A 350 -14.67 3.10 -14.79
N LYS A 351 -14.60 3.54 -13.52
CA LYS A 351 -15.45 4.61 -12.99
C LYS A 351 -14.91 6.01 -13.25
N ASP A 352 -13.59 6.20 -13.17
CA ASP A 352 -13.01 7.55 -13.22
C ASP A 352 -12.50 7.93 -14.61
N VAL A 353 -12.11 6.94 -15.42
CA VAL A 353 -11.59 7.20 -16.79
C VAL A 353 -12.61 6.78 -17.83
N TYR A 354 -12.95 5.49 -17.92
CA TYR A 354 -13.74 4.96 -19.02
C TYR A 354 -15.19 5.49 -19.01
N GLN A 355 -15.90 5.36 -17.88
CA GLN A 355 -17.28 5.82 -17.75
C GLN A 355 -17.39 7.33 -17.91
N ARG A 356 -16.37 8.10 -17.52
CA ARG A 356 -16.41 9.56 -17.58
C ARG A 356 -16.09 10.13 -18.95
N PHE A 357 -15.08 9.58 -19.64
CA PHE A 357 -14.55 10.15 -20.86
C PHE A 357 -14.86 9.36 -22.13
N VAL A 358 -15.10 8.04 -22.02
CA VAL A 358 -15.28 7.17 -23.19
C VAL A 358 -16.76 6.82 -23.40
N LYS A 359 -17.44 6.27 -22.41
CA LYS A 359 -18.84 5.84 -22.55
C LYS A 359 -19.62 6.03 -21.26
N LYS A 360 -20.44 7.08 -21.21
CA LYS A 360 -21.17 7.51 -20.00
C LYS A 360 -22.38 6.62 -19.67
N ASN A 361 -23.07 6.08 -20.68
CA ASN A 361 -24.34 5.34 -20.52
C ASN A 361 -24.17 3.94 -21.13
N ALA A 362 -23.49 3.06 -20.45
CA ALA A 362 -23.38 1.65 -20.81
C ALA A 362 -24.11 0.79 -19.76
N SER A 363 -24.38 -0.48 -20.12
CA SER A 363 -24.94 -1.46 -19.18
C SER A 363 -23.91 -1.84 -18.10
N ASP A 364 -24.38 -2.30 -16.95
CA ASP A 364 -23.51 -2.80 -15.86
C ASP A 364 -22.61 -3.94 -16.35
N ARG A 365 -23.11 -4.82 -17.20
CA ARG A 365 -22.32 -5.90 -17.83
C ARG A 365 -21.17 -5.36 -18.66
N HIS A 366 -21.37 -4.25 -19.37
CA HIS A 366 -20.32 -3.62 -20.15
C HIS A 366 -19.22 -3.05 -19.25
N TYR A 367 -19.56 -2.35 -18.17
CA TYR A 367 -18.59 -1.81 -17.22
C TYR A 367 -17.85 -2.92 -16.47
N LEU A 368 -18.52 -4.01 -16.15
CA LEU A 368 -17.87 -5.18 -15.57
C LEU A 368 -16.80 -5.76 -16.54
N MET A 369 -17.15 -5.92 -17.82
CA MET A 369 -16.20 -6.39 -18.85
C MET A 369 -15.01 -5.44 -19.00
N VAL A 370 -15.21 -4.13 -18.96
CA VAL A 370 -14.13 -3.13 -19.03
C VAL A 370 -13.19 -3.30 -17.83
N GLY A 371 -13.71 -3.51 -16.62
CA GLY A 371 -12.92 -3.79 -15.42
C GLY A 371 -12.09 -5.08 -15.56
N GLN A 372 -12.70 -6.15 -16.07
CA GLN A 372 -12.02 -7.42 -16.29
C GLN A 372 -10.88 -7.31 -17.33
N VAL A 373 -11.09 -6.58 -18.43
CA VAL A 373 -10.04 -6.30 -19.41
C VAL A 373 -8.90 -5.49 -18.78
N ALA A 374 -9.23 -4.47 -17.98
CA ALA A 374 -8.23 -3.68 -17.27
C ALA A 374 -7.37 -4.55 -16.33
N THR A 375 -7.98 -5.51 -15.64
CA THR A 375 -7.28 -6.48 -14.78
C THR A 375 -6.25 -7.29 -15.56
N VAL A 376 -6.63 -7.83 -16.75
CA VAL A 376 -5.72 -8.62 -17.59
C VAL A 376 -4.56 -7.77 -18.12
N VAL A 377 -4.87 -6.56 -18.60
CA VAL A 377 -3.85 -5.62 -19.11
C VAL A 377 -2.85 -5.27 -17.99
N LEU A 378 -3.32 -5.03 -16.78
CA LEU A 378 -2.47 -4.71 -15.64
C LEU A 378 -1.57 -5.88 -15.25
N LEU A 379 -2.10 -7.12 -15.24
CA LEU A 379 -1.30 -8.32 -14.99
C LEU A 379 -0.15 -8.48 -16.00
N ILE A 380 -0.45 -8.32 -17.28
CA ILE A 380 0.58 -8.40 -18.35
C ILE A 380 1.63 -7.31 -18.13
N PHE A 381 1.20 -6.09 -17.82
CA PHE A 381 2.11 -4.97 -17.57
C PHE A 381 3.02 -5.25 -16.36
N GLY A 382 2.47 -5.76 -15.25
CA GLY A 382 3.23 -6.15 -14.07
C GLY A 382 4.30 -7.21 -14.38
N VAL A 383 3.96 -8.24 -15.15
CA VAL A 383 4.93 -9.26 -15.59
C VAL A 383 6.07 -8.64 -16.42
N ILE A 384 5.73 -7.76 -17.36
CA ILE A 384 6.74 -7.09 -18.21
C ILE A 384 7.65 -6.16 -17.42
N THR A 385 7.10 -5.46 -16.43
CA THR A 385 7.85 -4.47 -15.64
C THR A 385 8.62 -5.09 -14.46
N SER A 386 8.36 -6.33 -14.12
CA SER A 386 8.98 -6.98 -12.95
C SER A 386 10.52 -6.92 -12.92
N PRO A 387 11.26 -7.08 -14.04
CA PRO A 387 12.72 -6.99 -14.02
C PRO A 387 13.26 -5.58 -13.72
N LEU A 388 12.40 -4.55 -13.81
CA LEU A 388 12.81 -3.18 -13.46
C LEU A 388 13.16 -3.06 -11.98
N SER A 389 12.57 -3.91 -11.15
CA SER A 389 12.81 -3.92 -9.69
C SER A 389 14.24 -4.26 -9.32
N ASP A 390 14.93 -5.06 -10.13
CA ASP A 390 16.33 -5.43 -9.96
C ASP A 390 17.31 -4.24 -10.08
N ARG A 391 16.89 -3.15 -10.69
CA ARG A 391 17.69 -1.92 -10.82
C ARG A 391 17.77 -1.06 -9.56
N PHE A 392 16.93 -1.34 -8.57
CA PHE A 392 16.91 -0.64 -7.30
C PHE A 392 17.73 -1.37 -6.24
N ARG A 393 18.11 -0.65 -5.19
CA ARG A 393 18.87 -1.21 -4.05
C ARG A 393 17.96 -1.97 -3.07
N GLY A 394 17.09 -2.80 -3.59
CA GLY A 394 16.11 -3.60 -2.86
C GLY A 394 14.68 -3.25 -3.21
N LEU A 395 13.80 -4.21 -3.01
CA LEU A 395 12.36 -4.13 -3.32
C LEU A 395 11.67 -2.98 -2.59
N TYR A 396 12.02 -2.77 -1.33
CA TYR A 396 11.45 -1.71 -0.51
C TYR A 396 11.75 -0.32 -1.07
N VAL A 397 13.01 -0.07 -1.45
CA VAL A 397 13.43 1.22 -2.03
C VAL A 397 12.74 1.47 -3.37
N ALA A 398 12.52 0.44 -4.17
CA ALA A 398 11.81 0.54 -5.44
C ALA A 398 10.38 1.07 -5.23
N ILE A 399 9.60 0.45 -4.35
CA ILE A 399 8.22 0.87 -4.05
C ILE A 399 8.17 2.27 -3.45
N GLN A 400 9.01 2.55 -2.45
CA GLN A 400 9.00 3.87 -1.80
C GLN A 400 9.40 4.98 -2.77
N THR A 401 10.31 4.68 -3.70
CA THR A 401 10.66 5.62 -4.76
C THR A 401 9.47 5.88 -5.68
N PHE A 402 8.77 4.85 -6.15
CA PHE A 402 7.58 5.04 -6.98
C PHE A 402 6.50 5.84 -6.24
N LEU A 403 6.23 5.53 -4.98
CA LEU A 403 5.26 6.26 -4.15
C LEU A 403 5.64 7.74 -3.97
N SER A 404 6.92 8.05 -3.82
CA SER A 404 7.40 9.41 -3.61
C SER A 404 7.09 10.37 -4.76
N PHE A 405 6.91 9.84 -5.99
CA PHE A 405 6.53 10.67 -7.13
C PHE A 405 5.12 11.22 -7.05
N PHE A 406 4.21 10.51 -6.36
CA PHE A 406 2.77 10.78 -6.45
C PHE A 406 2.14 11.21 -5.15
N GLN A 407 2.59 10.64 -4.04
CA GLN A 407 1.91 10.80 -2.75
C GLN A 407 1.90 12.25 -2.27
N GLY A 408 3.02 12.95 -2.36
CA GLY A 408 3.10 14.36 -1.98
C GLY A 408 2.12 15.24 -2.76
N PRO A 409 2.18 15.27 -4.09
CA PRO A 409 1.27 16.04 -4.92
C PRO A 409 -0.21 15.69 -4.73
N VAL A 410 -0.57 14.41 -4.73
CA VAL A 410 -1.96 13.96 -4.54
C VAL A 410 -2.48 14.40 -3.18
N PHE A 411 -1.69 14.23 -2.12
CA PHE A 411 -2.09 14.63 -0.77
C PHE A 411 -2.24 16.14 -0.62
N SER A 412 -1.37 16.93 -1.25
CA SER A 412 -1.46 18.39 -1.23
C SER A 412 -2.79 18.89 -1.79
N VAL A 413 -3.21 18.32 -2.92
CA VAL A 413 -4.47 18.69 -3.58
C VAL A 413 -5.67 18.18 -2.79
N LEU A 414 -5.60 16.98 -2.22
CA LEU A 414 -6.64 16.41 -1.37
C LEU A 414 -6.84 17.26 -0.10
N LEU A 415 -5.75 17.59 0.59
CA LEU A 415 -5.78 18.37 1.83
C LEU A 415 -6.32 19.79 1.60
N LEU A 416 -5.78 20.50 0.62
CA LEU A 416 -6.27 21.84 0.26
C LEU A 416 -7.70 21.81 -0.27
N GLY A 417 -8.09 20.77 -1.00
CA GLY A 417 -9.46 20.57 -1.46
C GLY A 417 -10.45 20.47 -0.32
N MET A 418 -10.08 19.75 0.74
CA MET A 418 -10.96 19.47 1.88
C MET A 418 -11.01 20.62 2.89
N PHE A 419 -9.90 21.29 3.14
CA PHE A 419 -9.81 22.27 4.23
C PHE A 419 -9.74 23.73 3.79
N TRP A 420 -9.48 24.00 2.50
CA TRP A 420 -9.34 25.37 2.00
C TRP A 420 -10.39 25.73 0.94
N PRO A 421 -11.45 26.49 1.31
CA PRO A 421 -12.55 26.84 0.41
C PRO A 421 -12.09 27.64 -0.85
N ARG A 422 -10.97 28.35 -0.76
CA ARG A 422 -10.45 29.18 -1.84
C ARG A 422 -9.78 28.38 -2.97
N ALA A 423 -9.43 27.10 -2.75
CA ALA A 423 -8.82 26.26 -3.78
C ALA A 423 -9.70 26.16 -5.03
N THR A 424 -9.11 26.41 -6.20
CA THR A 424 -9.82 26.45 -7.50
C THR A 424 -9.48 25.25 -8.37
N GLN A 425 -10.27 25.01 -9.42
CA GLN A 425 -10.04 23.91 -10.37
C GLN A 425 -8.66 23.97 -11.03
N TRP A 426 -8.19 25.17 -11.39
CA TRP A 426 -6.87 25.36 -11.98
C TRP A 426 -5.76 25.19 -10.94
N GLY A 427 -5.99 25.69 -9.71
CA GLY A 427 -5.08 25.46 -8.60
C GLY A 427 -4.87 23.97 -8.33
N GLY A 428 -5.95 23.16 -8.29
CA GLY A 428 -5.86 21.72 -8.12
C GLY A 428 -5.08 21.04 -9.26
N LEU A 429 -5.33 21.40 -10.51
CA LEU A 429 -4.63 20.82 -11.65
C LEU A 429 -3.15 21.19 -11.69
N VAL A 430 -2.82 22.47 -11.56
CA VAL A 430 -1.44 22.96 -11.57
C VAL A 430 -0.66 22.43 -10.37
N GLY A 431 -1.28 22.38 -9.18
CA GLY A 431 -0.68 21.80 -7.98
C GLY A 431 -0.36 20.31 -8.13
N LEU A 432 -1.29 19.53 -8.71
CA LEU A 432 -1.09 18.09 -8.91
C LEU A 432 0.00 17.82 -9.95
N VAL A 433 -0.15 18.37 -11.15
CA VAL A 433 0.80 18.13 -12.26
C VAL A 433 2.17 18.74 -11.94
N GLY A 434 2.21 19.98 -11.45
CA GLY A 434 3.45 20.65 -11.07
C GLY A 434 4.19 19.96 -9.93
N GLY A 435 3.44 19.44 -8.94
CA GLY A 435 4.02 18.62 -7.88
C GLY A 435 4.65 17.31 -8.40
N ILE A 436 3.97 16.59 -9.32
CA ILE A 436 4.51 15.40 -9.97
C ILE A 436 5.77 15.73 -10.78
N CYS A 437 5.75 16.81 -11.57
CA CYS A 437 6.93 17.27 -12.30
C CYS A 437 8.07 17.61 -11.34
N THR A 438 7.77 18.25 -10.19
CA THR A 438 8.78 18.54 -9.15
C THR A 438 9.38 17.25 -8.59
N SER A 439 8.57 16.22 -8.32
CA SER A 439 9.09 14.91 -7.86
C SER A 439 10.07 14.32 -8.88
N ALA A 440 9.71 14.34 -10.16
CA ALA A 440 10.56 13.85 -11.24
C ALA A 440 11.88 14.61 -11.33
N LEU A 441 11.84 15.95 -11.25
CA LEU A 441 13.04 16.81 -11.26
C LEU A 441 13.92 16.52 -10.04
N LEU A 442 13.35 16.45 -8.83
CA LEU A 442 14.09 16.15 -7.61
C LEU A 442 14.77 14.78 -7.70
N TYR A 443 14.12 13.78 -8.31
CA TYR A 443 14.69 12.45 -8.47
C TYR A 443 15.82 12.42 -9.52
N VAL A 444 15.65 13.12 -10.65
CA VAL A 444 16.69 13.22 -11.69
C VAL A 444 17.94 13.89 -11.16
N PHE A 445 17.79 14.94 -10.33
CA PHE A 445 18.91 15.69 -9.74
C PHE A 445 19.25 15.24 -8.32
N LYS A 446 18.79 14.06 -7.88
CA LYS A 446 18.92 13.60 -6.48
C LYS A 446 20.36 13.62 -5.96
N ASP A 447 21.31 13.19 -6.79
CA ASP A 447 22.72 13.07 -6.39
C ASP A 447 23.42 14.42 -6.19
N HIS A 448 22.82 15.52 -6.74
CA HIS A 448 23.30 16.88 -6.53
C HIS A 448 22.58 17.60 -5.38
N LEU A 449 21.33 17.18 -5.08
CA LEU A 449 20.46 17.86 -4.12
C LEU A 449 20.51 17.23 -2.73
N PHE A 450 20.76 15.92 -2.64
CA PHE A 450 20.67 15.18 -1.39
C PHE A 450 21.97 14.43 -1.10
N THR A 451 22.34 14.37 0.17
CA THR A 451 23.52 13.63 0.65
C THR A 451 23.27 12.15 0.88
N ILE A 452 21.98 11.74 0.93
CA ILE A 452 21.54 10.36 1.10
C ILE A 452 21.29 9.71 -0.26
N GLN A 453 21.55 8.41 -0.35
CA GLN A 453 21.50 7.68 -1.63
C GLN A 453 20.08 7.53 -2.19
N ASP A 454 19.10 7.32 -1.33
CA ASP A 454 17.70 7.05 -1.69
C ASP A 454 16.79 8.05 -0.99
N PRO A 455 16.65 9.30 -1.51
CA PRO A 455 15.99 10.41 -0.82
C PRO A 455 14.48 10.44 -1.00
N PHE A 456 13.80 9.30 -1.15
CA PHE A 456 12.36 9.23 -1.43
C PHE A 456 11.50 9.99 -0.40
N LEU A 457 11.91 10.03 0.87
CA LEU A 457 11.20 10.80 1.91
C LEU A 457 11.27 12.31 1.64
N TYR A 458 12.44 12.80 1.26
CA TYR A 458 12.58 14.23 0.93
C TYR A 458 11.95 14.59 -0.42
N VAL A 459 11.99 13.70 -1.41
CA VAL A 459 11.28 13.89 -2.68
C VAL A 459 9.78 14.05 -2.40
N SER A 460 9.19 13.20 -1.56
CA SER A 460 7.78 13.29 -1.19
C SER A 460 7.45 14.59 -0.47
N TRP A 461 8.28 15.02 0.50
CA TRP A 461 8.07 16.26 1.22
C TRP A 461 8.12 17.48 0.31
N TRP A 462 9.19 17.63 -0.46
CA TRP A 462 9.37 18.81 -1.30
C TRP A 462 8.37 18.88 -2.46
N SER A 463 7.96 17.75 -3.00
CA SER A 463 6.90 17.69 -4.00
C SER A 463 5.52 18.06 -3.42
N PHE A 464 5.24 17.68 -2.16
CA PHE A 464 4.06 18.14 -1.42
C PHE A 464 4.08 19.66 -1.24
N VAL A 465 5.20 20.22 -0.77
CA VAL A 465 5.36 21.68 -0.59
C VAL A 465 5.21 22.42 -1.91
N ALA A 466 5.84 21.94 -2.98
CA ALA A 466 5.73 22.53 -4.32
C ALA A 466 4.29 22.46 -4.85
N GLY A 467 3.66 21.28 -4.77
CA GLY A 467 2.27 21.08 -5.20
C GLY A 467 1.29 21.97 -4.43
N ALA A 468 1.44 22.06 -3.10
CA ALA A 468 0.63 22.93 -2.26
C ALA A 468 0.83 24.40 -2.61
N SER A 469 2.08 24.85 -2.76
CA SER A 469 2.43 26.24 -3.11
C SER A 469 1.88 26.64 -4.49
N LEU A 470 2.03 25.76 -5.49
CA LEU A 470 1.49 25.97 -6.83
C LEU A 470 -0.05 26.02 -6.82
N ASN A 471 -0.69 25.13 -6.05
CA ASN A 471 -2.13 25.15 -5.89
C ASN A 471 -2.59 26.47 -5.25
N VAL A 472 -1.95 26.91 -4.17
CA VAL A 472 -2.28 28.16 -3.48
C VAL A 472 -2.07 29.36 -4.42
N ALA A 473 -0.90 29.49 -5.02
CA ALA A 473 -0.57 30.61 -5.91
C ALA A 473 -1.56 30.71 -7.09
N THR A 474 -1.82 29.59 -7.77
CA THR A 474 -2.78 29.55 -8.88
C THR A 474 -4.21 29.83 -8.42
N SER A 475 -4.60 29.31 -7.25
CA SER A 475 -5.93 29.56 -6.71
C SER A 475 -6.16 31.01 -6.34
N LEU A 476 -5.15 31.74 -5.88
CA LEU A 476 -5.27 33.17 -5.53
C LEU A 476 -5.53 34.05 -6.76
N VAL A 477 -5.00 33.69 -7.92
CA VAL A 477 -5.14 34.48 -9.18
C VAL A 477 -6.29 33.98 -10.07
N THR A 478 -6.92 32.86 -9.78
CA THR A 478 -8.04 32.31 -10.56
C THR A 478 -9.39 32.53 -9.88
N ARG A 479 -10.50 32.43 -10.64
CA ARG A 479 -11.86 32.65 -10.12
C ARG A 479 -12.22 31.61 -9.08
N ARG A 480 -12.75 32.06 -7.94
CA ARG A 480 -13.27 31.21 -6.86
C ARG A 480 -14.52 30.46 -7.33
N HIS A 481 -14.69 29.21 -6.84
CA HIS A 481 -15.95 28.51 -7.01
C HIS A 481 -17.08 29.16 -6.19
N PRO A 482 -18.34 29.14 -6.69
CA PRO A 482 -19.50 29.51 -5.89
C PRO A 482 -19.60 28.64 -4.62
N GLU A 483 -20.06 29.22 -3.52
CA GLU A 483 -20.20 28.49 -2.25
C GLU A 483 -21.18 27.32 -2.33
N GLU A 484 -22.22 27.46 -3.13
CA GLU A 484 -23.20 26.41 -3.40
C GLU A 484 -22.56 25.14 -3.98
N ARG A 485 -21.56 25.28 -4.83
CA ARG A 485 -20.81 24.14 -5.40
C ARG A 485 -19.91 23.47 -4.38
N LEU A 486 -19.46 24.18 -3.36
CA LEU A 486 -18.54 23.69 -2.32
C LEU A 486 -19.27 23.07 -1.14
N ALA A 487 -20.59 23.22 -1.07
CA ALA A 487 -21.41 22.65 0.01
C ALA A 487 -21.26 21.12 0.06
N GLY A 488 -20.87 20.59 1.22
CA GLY A 488 -20.58 19.18 1.41
C GLY A 488 -19.24 18.67 0.81
N LEU A 489 -18.43 19.54 0.22
CA LEU A 489 -17.10 19.20 -0.34
C LEU A 489 -15.93 19.84 0.42
N VAL A 490 -16.20 20.75 1.34
CA VAL A 490 -15.20 21.44 2.17
C VAL A 490 -15.63 21.39 3.63
N CYS A 491 -14.71 21.00 4.50
CA CYS A 491 -14.91 21.06 5.94
C CYS A 491 -15.08 22.52 6.40
N ARG A 492 -16.08 22.84 7.20
CA ARG A 492 -16.39 24.17 7.76
C ARG A 492 -17.25 25.13 6.92
N LEU A 493 -17.80 24.74 5.78
CA LEU A 493 -18.86 25.57 5.21
C LEU A 493 -20.15 25.40 6.04
N PRO A 494 -20.81 26.52 6.48
CA PRO A 494 -22.01 26.46 7.30
C PRO A 494 -23.11 25.64 6.62
N ARG A 495 -23.87 24.90 7.42
CA ARG A 495 -24.95 24.00 6.99
C ARG A 495 -26.21 24.72 6.46
N ASP A 496 -26.28 26.03 6.55
CA ASP A 496 -27.51 26.82 6.32
C ASP A 496 -27.90 27.03 4.85
N LEU A 497 -27.15 26.46 3.91
CA LEU A 497 -27.56 26.47 2.50
C LEU A 497 -28.41 25.23 2.17
N ARG A 498 -29.62 25.24 2.74
CA ARG A 498 -30.85 24.54 2.30
C ARG A 498 -30.85 23.02 2.14
N GLY A 499 -31.43 22.33 3.10
CA GLY A 499 -32.30 21.15 2.86
C GLY A 499 -31.59 19.82 2.62
N VAL A 500 -30.27 19.69 2.79
CA VAL A 500 -29.58 18.41 2.74
C VAL A 500 -29.28 17.95 4.16
N SER A 501 -29.99 16.92 4.59
CA SER A 501 -29.82 16.26 5.86
C SER A 501 -28.36 15.85 6.09
N GLU A 502 -27.81 16.33 7.22
CA GLU A 502 -26.62 15.81 7.89
C GLU A 502 -25.35 15.58 7.06
N VAL A 503 -24.67 16.63 6.61
CA VAL A 503 -23.25 16.57 6.23
C VAL A 503 -22.39 16.75 7.50
N PRO A 504 -21.35 15.94 7.72
CA PRO A 504 -20.60 15.95 8.96
C PRO A 504 -19.78 17.21 9.17
N THR A 505 -19.78 17.71 10.39
CA THR A 505 -18.69 18.53 10.90
C THR A 505 -17.45 17.67 11.02
N CYS A 506 -16.33 18.11 10.48
CA CYS A 506 -15.01 17.57 10.81
C CYS A 506 -14.68 17.84 12.28
#